data_67238bf180553ed2767af55923e9d765
#
_entry.id   67238bf180553ed2767af55923e9d765
#
_cell.length_a   1.000
_cell.length_b   1.000
_cell.length_c   1.000
_cell.angle_alpha   90.00
_cell.angle_beta   90.00
_cell.angle_gamma   90.00
#
_symmetry.space_group_name_H-M   'P 1'
#
loop_
_entity.id
_entity.type
_entity.pdbx_description
1 polymer ?
#
loop_
_entity_poly.entity_id
_entity_poly.type
_entity_poly.pdbx_seq_one_letter_code
_entity_poly.pdbx_strand_id
1 'polypeptide(L)'
;MATRGKKEKEYPPMPANWMYKRGDVYMMDLNPYSGSEQGGVRPAIVVQNDDGNFYSNVLLVVPLTTQIKKRNMPTHFVLHNRFLSAPSMAICESPRPADKSRVLSYLGHLSKYEMRQVSVCLQYSF
;
A
#
# COMPACT_ATOMS: atom_id res chain seq x y z
N MET A 1 -17.94 -23.70 5.52
CA MET A 1 -17.48 -23.50 5.48
C MET A 1 -16.83 -23.22 5.09
N ALA A 2 -16.59 -23.36 4.98
CA ALA A 2 -15.88 -23.08 4.88
C ALA A 2 -15.09 -23.02 4.31
N THR A 3 -14.93 -22.94 4.06
CA THR A 3 -14.05 -22.94 3.71
C THR A 3 -13.44 -22.35 3.50
N ARG A 4 -13.59 -22.01 3.78
CA ARG A 4 -12.75 -21.37 3.81
C ARG A 4 -11.74 -21.53 4.36
N GLY A 5 -11.77 -21.88 4.83
CA GLY A 5 -10.65 -21.96 5.38
C GLY A 5 -9.41 -22.22 4.73
N LYS A 6 -9.38 -22.29 3.98
CA LYS A 6 -8.32 -22.39 3.48
C LYS A 6 -7.65 -21.50 3.17
N LYS A 7 -7.61 -21.51 3.26
CA LYS A 7 -7.08 -20.78 2.82
C LYS A 7 -6.77 -19.62 3.13
N GLU A 8 -7.48 -19.25 3.77
CA GLU A 8 -7.26 -17.88 3.97
C GLU A 8 -6.27 -17.64 5.02
N LYS A 9 -5.39 -16.67 4.83
CA LYS A 9 -4.51 -16.23 5.88
C LYS A 9 -5.28 -15.50 6.93
N GLU A 10 -4.90 -15.73 8.17
CA GLU A 10 -5.43 -14.96 9.26
C GLU A 10 -4.48 -13.84 9.59
N TYR A 11 -5.04 -12.68 9.87
CA TYR A 11 -4.26 -11.50 10.25
C TYR A 11 -4.74 -11.07 11.63
N PRO A 12 -3.84 -11.14 12.64
CA PRO A 12 -4.23 -10.59 13.94
C PRO A 12 -4.49 -9.11 13.80
N PRO A 13 -5.43 -8.56 14.56
CA PRO A 13 -5.72 -7.12 14.44
C PRO A 13 -4.51 -6.29 14.80
N MET A 14 -4.41 -5.12 14.18
CA MET A 14 -3.35 -4.17 14.50
C MET A 14 -3.54 -3.69 15.93
N PRO A 15 -2.43 -3.45 16.65
CA PRO A 15 -2.56 -2.91 18.00
C PRO A 15 -3.36 -1.61 18.02
N ALA A 16 -4.14 -1.42 19.09
CA ALA A 16 -5.04 -0.27 19.17
C ALA A 16 -4.30 1.06 19.13
N ASN A 17 -3.07 1.09 19.64
CA ASN A 17 -2.27 2.31 19.70
C ASN A 17 -1.23 2.39 18.59
N TRP A 18 -1.41 1.61 17.53
CA TRP A 18 -0.47 1.60 16.42
C TRP A 18 -0.46 2.96 15.73
N MET A 19 0.74 3.47 15.44
CA MET A 19 0.90 4.74 14.76
C MET A 19 1.30 4.50 13.31
N TYR A 20 0.39 4.87 12.41
CA TYR A 20 0.64 4.77 10.97
C TYR A 20 1.53 5.92 10.54
N LYS A 21 2.54 5.64 9.74
CA LYS A 21 3.52 6.64 9.32
C LYS A 21 3.62 6.69 7.81
N ARG A 22 3.85 7.89 7.29
CA ARG A 22 4.15 8.06 5.87
C ARG A 22 5.37 7.22 5.52
N GLY A 23 5.25 6.44 4.45
CA GLY A 23 6.31 5.50 4.02
C GLY A 23 6.15 4.10 4.55
N ASP A 24 5.22 3.88 5.48
CA ASP A 24 4.89 2.52 5.89
C ASP A 24 4.26 1.76 4.75
N VAL A 25 4.53 0.46 4.70
CA VAL A 25 3.91 -0.46 3.75
C VAL A 25 3.12 -1.49 4.54
N TYR A 26 1.85 -1.62 4.19
CA TYR A 26 0.93 -2.56 4.85
C TYR A 26 0.33 -3.50 3.84
N MET A 27 0.06 -4.73 4.27
CA MET A 27 -0.86 -5.58 3.54
C MET A 27 -2.26 -5.06 3.81
N MET A 28 -3.02 -4.80 2.76
CA MET A 28 -4.33 -4.17 2.88
C MET A 28 -5.36 -4.89 2.03
N ASP A 29 -6.58 -4.88 2.51
CA ASP A 29 -7.73 -5.34 1.74
C ASP A 29 -8.30 -4.13 1.01
N LEU A 30 -8.01 -4.03 -0.27
CA LEU A 30 -8.45 -2.92 -1.10
C LEU A 30 -9.74 -3.22 -1.86
N ASN A 31 -10.42 -4.30 -1.50
CA ASN A 31 -11.74 -4.61 -2.04
C ASN A 31 -12.82 -3.83 -1.29
N PRO A 32 -13.95 -3.57 -1.91
CA PRO A 32 -14.18 -3.68 -3.33
C PRO A 32 -13.54 -2.51 -4.06
N TYR A 33 -13.17 -2.74 -5.32
CA TYR A 33 -12.60 -1.67 -6.11
C TYR A 33 -13.12 -1.81 -7.53
N SER A 34 -13.88 -0.84 -7.99
CA SER A 34 -14.50 -0.90 -9.30
C SER A 34 -13.57 -0.34 -10.36
N GLY A 35 -13.48 -1.03 -11.46
CA GLY A 35 -12.87 -0.52 -12.67
C GLY A 35 -11.37 -0.64 -12.76
N SER A 36 -10.72 -1.41 -11.88
CA SER A 36 -9.27 -1.48 -11.89
C SER A 36 -8.80 -2.82 -11.36
N GLU A 37 -7.60 -3.22 -11.76
CA GLU A 37 -6.98 -4.42 -11.26
C GLU A 37 -6.19 -4.20 -9.97
N GLN A 38 -6.18 -2.99 -9.40
CA GLN A 38 -5.47 -2.73 -8.15
C GLN A 38 -6.30 -2.99 -6.91
N GLY A 39 -7.43 -3.67 -7.05
CA GLY A 39 -8.21 -4.13 -5.91
C GLY A 39 -7.62 -5.40 -5.32
N GLY A 40 -8.32 -5.98 -4.37
CA GLY A 40 -7.88 -7.21 -3.71
C GLY A 40 -6.95 -6.97 -2.56
N VAL A 41 -6.44 -8.07 -2.02
CA VAL A 41 -5.49 -8.01 -0.90
C VAL A 41 -4.09 -7.88 -1.47
N ARG A 42 -3.44 -6.77 -1.16
CA ARG A 42 -2.10 -6.48 -1.70
C ARG A 42 -1.39 -5.45 -0.85
N PRO A 43 -0.07 -5.35 -0.98
CA PRO A 43 0.67 -4.30 -0.28
C PRO A 43 0.32 -2.92 -0.81
N ALA A 44 0.37 -1.93 0.07
CA ALA A 44 0.17 -0.54 -0.30
C ALA A 44 1.05 0.35 0.58
N ILE A 45 1.48 1.47 0.01
CA ILE A 45 2.36 2.43 0.69
C ILE A 45 1.50 3.57 1.21
N VAL A 46 1.68 3.94 2.48
CA VAL A 46 1.05 5.13 3.04
C VAL A 46 1.80 6.35 2.53
N VAL A 47 1.08 7.23 1.82
CA VAL A 47 1.67 8.45 1.27
C VAL A 47 1.11 9.71 1.93
N GLN A 48 0.08 9.58 2.76
CA GLN A 48 -0.50 10.68 3.52
C GLN A 48 0.50 11.17 4.56
N ASN A 49 0.49 12.48 4.85
CA ASN A 49 1.38 13.01 5.87
C ASN A 49 1.00 12.49 7.25
N ASP A 50 1.94 12.64 8.20
CA ASP A 50 1.79 12.00 9.50
C ASP A 50 0.70 12.63 10.36
N ASP A 51 0.41 13.91 10.17
CA ASP A 51 -0.73 14.53 10.87
C ASP A 51 -2.04 13.88 10.43
N GLY A 52 -2.22 13.72 9.13
CA GLY A 52 -3.40 13.03 8.62
C GLY A 52 -3.45 11.58 9.11
N ASN A 53 -2.30 10.92 9.11
CA ASN A 53 -2.23 9.53 9.56
C ASN A 53 -2.65 9.39 11.02
N PHE A 54 -2.35 10.39 11.83
CA PHE A 54 -2.69 10.33 13.25
C PHE A 54 -4.17 10.65 13.51
N TYR A 55 -4.68 11.70 12.87
CA TYR A 55 -6.01 12.22 13.22
C TYR A 55 -7.13 11.61 12.40
N SER A 56 -6.86 11.09 11.20
CA SER A 56 -7.91 10.57 10.32
C SER A 56 -8.07 9.07 10.48
N ASN A 57 -9.30 8.59 10.30
CA ASN A 57 -9.54 7.15 10.18
C ASN A 57 -9.21 6.62 8.80
N VAL A 58 -8.86 7.50 7.88
CA VAL A 58 -8.60 7.16 6.48
C VAL A 58 -7.13 7.44 6.19
N LEU A 59 -6.49 6.51 5.48
CA LEU A 59 -5.13 6.66 4.97
C LEU A 59 -5.20 6.91 3.48
N LEU A 60 -4.26 7.70 2.96
CA LEU A 60 -4.07 7.80 1.52
C LEU A 60 -2.93 6.86 1.16
N VAL A 61 -3.19 5.92 0.25
CA VAL A 61 -2.23 4.86 -0.05
C VAL A 61 -2.04 4.72 -1.55
N VAL A 62 -0.87 4.18 -1.92
CA VAL A 62 -0.53 3.82 -3.31
C VAL A 62 -0.41 2.30 -3.35
N PRO A 63 -1.21 1.62 -4.18
CA PRO A 63 -1.13 0.17 -4.26
C PRO A 63 0.14 -0.28 -4.97
N LEU A 64 0.61 -1.47 -4.60
CA LEU A 64 1.74 -2.13 -5.25
C LEU A 64 1.24 -3.31 -6.06
N THR A 65 1.93 -3.61 -7.17
CA THR A 65 1.62 -4.77 -7.99
C THR A 65 2.89 -5.52 -8.33
N THR A 66 2.80 -6.85 -8.34
CA THR A 66 3.90 -7.67 -8.83
C THR A 66 3.90 -7.80 -10.34
N GLN A 67 2.85 -7.32 -11.01
CA GLN A 67 2.80 -7.29 -12.47
C GLN A 67 3.48 -6.02 -12.95
N ILE A 68 4.78 -6.12 -13.19
CA ILE A 68 5.58 -4.96 -13.53
C ILE A 68 5.49 -4.71 -15.03
N LYS A 69 4.74 -3.66 -15.38
CA LYS A 69 4.54 -3.23 -16.77
C LYS A 69 4.83 -1.75 -16.86
N LYS A 70 5.33 -1.34 -18.01
CA LYS A 70 5.55 0.09 -18.29
C LYS A 70 6.37 0.74 -17.20
N ARG A 71 7.44 0.06 -16.77
CA ARG A 71 8.26 0.52 -15.66
C ARG A 71 8.95 1.85 -15.96
N ASN A 72 9.01 2.25 -17.22
CA ASN A 72 9.61 3.52 -17.60
C ASN A 72 8.66 4.71 -17.47
N MET A 73 7.40 4.47 -17.12
CA MET A 73 6.48 5.57 -16.88
C MET A 73 6.92 6.35 -15.66
N PRO A 74 6.89 7.69 -15.70
CA PRO A 74 7.34 8.48 -14.56
C PRO A 74 6.48 8.30 -13.31
N THR A 75 5.29 7.71 -13.42
CA THR A 75 4.43 7.44 -12.28
C THR A 75 4.64 6.05 -11.70
N HIS A 76 5.61 5.28 -12.21
CA HIS A 76 5.89 3.93 -11.73
C HIS A 76 7.26 3.87 -11.08
N PHE A 77 7.36 3.19 -9.96
CA PHE A 77 8.63 2.97 -9.28
C PHE A 77 8.66 1.55 -8.72
N VAL A 78 9.74 0.81 -9.03
CA VAL A 78 9.84 -0.59 -8.64
C VAL A 78 10.63 -0.70 -7.35
N LEU A 79 10.06 -1.43 -6.39
CA LEU A 79 10.65 -1.68 -5.08
C LEU A 79 11.14 -3.12 -4.99
N HIS A 80 12.30 -3.30 -4.35
CA HIS A 80 12.93 -4.60 -4.18
C HIS A 80 13.14 -4.94 -2.71
N ASN A 81 12.31 -4.40 -1.83
CA ASN A 81 12.48 -4.56 -0.40
C ASN A 81 12.25 -6.01 0.03
N ARG A 82 12.99 -6.43 1.06
CA ARG A 82 12.91 -7.83 1.53
C ARG A 82 11.57 -8.16 2.16
N PHE A 83 10.89 -7.15 2.71
CA PHE A 83 9.57 -7.41 3.32
C PHE A 83 8.49 -7.63 2.27
N LEU A 84 8.79 -7.45 1.00
CA LEU A 84 7.87 -7.78 -0.09
C LEU A 84 8.21 -9.18 -0.62
N SER A 85 7.18 -9.95 -0.94
CA SER A 85 7.39 -11.32 -1.42
C SER A 85 8.06 -11.38 -2.78
N ALA A 86 7.97 -10.30 -3.55
CA ALA A 86 8.57 -10.21 -4.89
C ALA A 86 8.76 -8.74 -5.22
N PRO A 87 9.61 -8.43 -6.22
CA PRO A 87 9.70 -7.04 -6.69
C PRO A 87 8.33 -6.53 -7.06
N SER A 88 8.03 -5.31 -6.63
CA SER A 88 6.69 -4.74 -6.74
C SER A 88 6.79 -3.33 -7.24
N MET A 89 5.82 -2.94 -8.08
CA MET A 89 5.79 -1.63 -8.68
C MET A 89 4.74 -0.78 -8.01
N ALA A 90 5.13 0.41 -7.57
CA ALA A 90 4.20 1.40 -7.03
C ALA A 90 3.52 2.10 -8.20
N ILE A 91 2.19 2.10 -8.17
CA ILE A 91 1.38 2.71 -9.23
C ILE A 91 0.92 4.07 -8.72
N CYS A 92 1.78 5.08 -8.90
CA CYS A 92 1.57 6.37 -8.26
C CYS A 92 0.50 7.21 -8.92
N GLU A 93 0.02 6.81 -10.10
CA GLU A 93 -1.11 7.50 -10.71
C GLU A 93 -2.45 7.06 -10.11
N SER A 94 -2.44 6.09 -9.19
CA SER A 94 -3.67 5.54 -8.61
C SER A 94 -3.65 5.61 -7.09
N PRO A 95 -3.34 6.75 -6.47
CA PRO A 95 -3.50 6.86 -5.03
C PRO A 95 -4.97 6.79 -4.67
N ARG A 96 -5.27 6.20 -3.53
CA ARG A 96 -6.65 6.08 -3.11
C ARG A 96 -6.77 6.16 -1.60
N PRO A 97 -7.90 6.68 -1.11
CA PRO A 97 -8.16 6.61 0.32
C PRO A 97 -8.57 5.19 0.71
N ALA A 98 -8.18 4.80 1.91
CA ALA A 98 -8.55 3.50 2.45
C ALA A 98 -8.72 3.65 3.96
N ASP A 99 -9.82 3.13 4.47
CA ASP A 99 -10.09 3.14 5.90
C ASP A 99 -9.02 2.32 6.62
N LYS A 100 -8.63 2.76 7.82
CA LYS A 100 -7.65 2.03 8.63
C LYS A 100 -8.08 0.60 8.91
N SER A 101 -9.39 0.33 8.92
CA SER A 101 -9.90 -1.02 9.10
C SER A 101 -9.51 -1.97 7.97
N ARG A 102 -9.03 -1.43 6.85
CA ARG A 102 -8.56 -2.23 5.72
C ARG A 102 -7.15 -2.75 5.91
N VAL A 103 -6.43 -2.26 6.91
CA VAL A 103 -5.05 -2.69 7.16
C VAL A 103 -5.07 -4.07 7.79
N LEU A 104 -4.33 -4.99 7.20
CA LEU A 104 -4.25 -6.38 7.67
C LEU A 104 -2.98 -6.63 8.46
N SER A 105 -1.84 -6.14 7.97
CA SER A 105 -0.59 -6.31 8.69
C SER A 105 0.44 -5.29 8.23
N TYR A 106 1.39 -5.00 9.11
CA TYR A 106 2.52 -4.15 8.81
C TYR A 106 3.59 -4.97 8.10
N LEU A 107 4.09 -4.49 6.98
CA LEU A 107 5.14 -5.17 6.23
C LEU A 107 6.51 -4.54 6.44
N GLY A 108 6.59 -3.22 6.45
CA GLY A 108 7.86 -2.54 6.59
C GLY A 108 7.73 -1.07 6.31
N HIS A 109 8.87 -0.41 6.22
CA HIS A 109 8.94 1.03 6.01
C HIS A 109 9.96 1.34 4.92
N LEU A 110 9.60 2.20 3.99
CA LEU A 110 10.50 2.58 2.90
C LEU A 110 11.62 3.46 3.42
N SER A 111 12.78 3.37 2.78
CA SER A 111 13.89 4.25 3.07
C SER A 111 13.57 5.68 2.63
N LYS A 112 14.37 6.64 3.11
CA LYS A 112 14.21 8.02 2.68
C LYS A 112 14.37 8.17 1.18
N TYR A 113 15.32 7.44 0.60
CA TYR A 113 15.53 7.46 -0.84
C TYR A 113 14.28 6.95 -1.57
N GLU A 114 13.77 5.79 -1.14
CA GLU A 114 12.58 5.21 -1.78
C GLU A 114 11.39 6.15 -1.67
N MET A 115 11.19 6.75 -0.50
CA MET A 115 10.07 7.68 -0.31
C MET A 115 10.19 8.93 -1.17
N ARG A 116 11.44 9.40 -1.39
CA ARG A 116 11.65 10.50 -2.32
C ARG A 116 11.26 10.11 -3.73
N GLN A 117 11.63 8.90 -4.15
CA GLN A 117 11.27 8.43 -5.50
C GLN A 117 9.76 8.31 -5.66
N VAL A 118 9.08 7.78 -4.65
CA VAL A 118 7.62 7.69 -4.66
C VAL A 118 7.01 9.08 -4.75
N SER A 119 7.55 10.04 -3.99
CA SER A 119 7.04 11.41 -4.02
C SER A 119 7.20 12.05 -5.38
N VAL A 120 8.33 11.82 -6.05
CA VAL A 120 8.55 12.32 -7.41
C VAL A 120 7.53 11.69 -8.36
N CYS A 121 7.32 10.38 -8.25
CA CYS A 121 6.34 9.70 -9.10
C CYS A 121 4.93 10.24 -8.88
N LEU A 122 4.59 10.55 -7.63
CA LEU A 122 3.28 11.14 -7.33
C LEU A 122 3.11 12.51 -7.99
N GLN A 123 4.19 13.30 -8.03
CA GLN A 123 4.12 14.62 -8.66
C GLN A 123 3.79 14.54 -10.13
N TYR A 124 4.19 13.49 -10.81
CA TYR A 124 3.86 13.32 -12.23
C TYR A 124 2.39 12.97 -12.44
N SER A 125 1.66 12.63 -11.38
CA SER A 125 0.24 12.27 -11.49
C SER A 125 -0.70 13.45 -11.33
N PHE A 126 -0.19 14.60 -10.88
CA PHE A 126 -1.02 15.74 -10.54
C PHE A 126 -0.58 17.04 -11.19
#